data_0f173268af08348c9c81b2a58df8b516
#
_entry.id   0f173268af08348c9c81b2a58df8b516
#
_cell.length_a   1.000
_cell.length_b   1.000
_cell.length_c   1.000
_cell.angle_alpha   90.00
_cell.angle_beta   90.00
_cell.angle_gamma   90.00
#
_symmetry.space_group_name_H-M   'P 1'
#
loop_
_entity.id
_entity.type
_entity.pdbx_description
1 polymer ?
#
loop_
_entity_poly.entity_id
_entity_poly.type
_entity_poly.pdbx_seq_one_letter_code
_entity_poly.pdbx_strand_id
1 'polypeptide(L)'
;MELARQAEASELGEEAMAGLERTVERLQRAALATPPEELIGAVRSRRRYAGRLLEGRLTLGRHRRLLVAAGRLSLLAARLHDDAGDREAAGADRDTAFRLACQADDGELAALAIELLAAWALVDGHFDHALTLARSGQDLAPPASTAAVQLALDEARALASLGQHAEAAGARQLAALTRAMLPRVAAS
;
A
#
# COMPACT_ATOMS: atom_id res chain seq x y z
N MET A 1 -8.60 -41.00 -3.17
CA MET A 1 -8.25 -40.32 -4.45
C MET A 1 -8.68 -38.83 -4.43
N GLU A 2 -9.88 -38.49 -3.98
CA GLU A 2 -10.40 -37.11 -3.96
C GLU A 2 -9.60 -36.18 -3.01
N LEU A 3 -9.31 -36.65 -1.77
CA LEU A 3 -8.52 -35.91 -0.79
C LEU A 3 -7.07 -35.62 -1.28
N ALA A 4 -6.46 -36.54 -2.02
CA ALA A 4 -5.13 -36.32 -2.58
C ALA A 4 -5.14 -35.22 -3.67
N ARG A 5 -6.15 -35.24 -4.55
CA ARG A 5 -6.33 -34.17 -5.55
C ARG A 5 -6.62 -32.79 -4.93
N GLN A 6 -7.40 -32.78 -3.84
CA GLN A 6 -7.66 -31.54 -3.10
C GLN A 6 -6.39 -31.00 -2.42
N ALA A 7 -5.54 -31.89 -1.89
CA ALA A 7 -4.26 -31.51 -1.30
C ALA A 7 -3.31 -30.94 -2.35
N GLU A 8 -3.13 -31.63 -3.50
CA GLU A 8 -2.31 -31.14 -4.63
C GLU A 8 -2.79 -29.81 -5.18
N ALA A 9 -4.11 -29.65 -5.41
CA ALA A 9 -4.68 -28.38 -5.85
C ALA A 9 -4.50 -27.26 -4.79
N SER A 10 -4.45 -27.64 -3.51
CA SER A 10 -4.18 -26.72 -2.40
C SER A 10 -2.71 -26.28 -2.37
N GLU A 11 -1.77 -27.19 -2.61
CA GLU A 11 -0.33 -26.87 -2.65
C GLU A 11 0.03 -25.99 -3.85
N LEU A 12 -0.44 -26.33 -5.05
CA LEU A 12 -0.26 -25.51 -6.25
C LEU A 12 -0.82 -24.09 -6.07
N GLY A 13 -1.97 -23.97 -5.41
CA GLY A 13 -2.57 -22.67 -5.10
C GLY A 13 -1.74 -21.85 -4.09
N GLU A 14 -1.09 -22.50 -3.12
CA GLU A 14 -0.23 -21.84 -2.15
C GLU A 14 1.09 -21.37 -2.78
N GLU A 15 1.71 -22.18 -3.64
CA GLU A 15 2.91 -21.78 -4.39
C GLU A 15 2.65 -20.60 -5.32
N ALA A 16 1.51 -20.61 -6.03
CA ALA A 16 1.11 -19.49 -6.89
C ALA A 16 0.91 -18.20 -6.08
N MET A 17 0.31 -18.30 -4.89
CA MET A 17 0.10 -17.19 -3.99
C MET A 17 1.43 -16.62 -3.47
N ALA A 18 2.30 -17.47 -2.95
CA ALA A 18 3.64 -17.09 -2.48
C ALA A 18 4.48 -16.49 -3.63
N GLY A 19 4.34 -17.01 -4.85
CA GLY A 19 4.98 -16.48 -6.05
C GLY A 19 4.50 -15.07 -6.41
N LEU A 20 3.19 -14.80 -6.25
CA LEU A 20 2.62 -13.47 -6.45
C LEU A 20 3.12 -12.48 -5.38
N GLU A 21 3.10 -12.86 -4.10
CA GLU A 21 3.57 -12.02 -2.99
C GLU A 21 5.05 -11.63 -3.17
N ARG A 22 5.93 -12.58 -3.47
CA ARG A 22 7.33 -12.30 -3.79
C ARG A 22 7.49 -11.36 -5.00
N THR A 23 6.60 -11.49 -5.99
CA THR A 23 6.64 -10.61 -7.17
C THR A 23 6.20 -9.19 -6.79
N VAL A 24 5.19 -9.01 -5.94
CA VAL A 24 4.77 -7.70 -5.41
C VAL A 24 5.94 -7.02 -4.71
N GLU A 25 6.60 -7.72 -3.76
CA GLU A 25 7.75 -7.18 -3.03
C GLU A 25 8.91 -6.79 -3.96
N ARG A 26 9.19 -7.62 -4.98
CA ARG A 26 10.23 -7.32 -5.97
C ARG A 26 9.90 -6.08 -6.79
N LEU A 27 8.65 -5.92 -7.24
CA LEU A 27 8.21 -4.75 -8.00
C LEU A 27 8.24 -3.48 -7.12
N GLN A 28 7.84 -3.56 -5.87
CA GLN A 28 7.93 -2.44 -4.92
C GLN A 28 9.37 -2.00 -4.70
N ARG A 29 10.31 -2.95 -4.56
CA ARG A 29 11.75 -2.63 -4.46
C ARG A 29 12.31 -2.04 -5.76
N ALA A 30 11.91 -2.59 -6.91
CA ALA A 30 12.36 -2.09 -8.20
C ALA A 30 11.89 -0.65 -8.46
N ALA A 31 10.73 -0.25 -7.98
CA ALA A 31 10.20 1.11 -8.13
C ALA A 31 11.04 2.19 -7.44
N LEU A 32 11.94 1.81 -6.54
CA LEU A 32 12.86 2.76 -5.90
C LEU A 32 14.01 3.22 -6.82
N ALA A 33 14.27 2.51 -7.92
CA ALA A 33 15.44 2.75 -8.77
C ALA A 33 15.17 2.62 -10.27
N THR A 34 13.93 2.25 -10.67
CA THR A 34 13.56 2.01 -12.06
C THR A 34 12.52 3.05 -12.51
N PRO A 35 12.67 3.65 -13.70
CA PRO A 35 11.68 4.60 -14.22
C PRO A 35 10.27 4.01 -14.29
N PRO A 36 9.21 4.82 -14.01
CA PRO A 36 7.82 4.34 -13.97
C PRO A 36 7.38 3.63 -15.25
N GLU A 37 7.80 4.11 -16.41
CA GLU A 37 7.41 3.61 -17.72
C GLU A 37 7.83 2.15 -17.95
N GLU A 38 8.94 1.73 -17.35
CA GLU A 38 9.45 0.37 -17.46
C GLU A 38 8.67 -0.61 -16.57
N LEU A 39 8.07 -0.12 -15.47
CA LEU A 39 7.39 -0.95 -14.48
C LEU A 39 5.88 -1.03 -14.68
N ILE A 40 5.23 0.01 -15.21
CA ILE A 40 3.76 0.07 -15.38
C ILE A 40 3.22 -1.16 -16.11
N GLY A 41 3.89 -1.60 -17.18
CA GLY A 41 3.50 -2.79 -17.95
C GLY A 41 3.56 -4.07 -17.13
N ALA A 42 4.60 -4.26 -16.33
CA ALA A 42 4.77 -5.40 -15.45
C ALA A 42 3.72 -5.42 -14.33
N VAL A 43 3.48 -4.29 -13.68
CA VAL A 43 2.46 -4.14 -12.63
C VAL A 43 1.06 -4.43 -13.19
N ARG A 44 0.70 -3.88 -14.35
CA ARG A 44 -0.57 -4.14 -15.05
C ARG A 44 -0.75 -5.63 -15.35
N SER A 45 0.30 -6.31 -15.80
CA SER A 45 0.27 -7.75 -16.08
C SER A 45 -0.01 -8.56 -14.81
N ARG A 46 0.61 -8.21 -13.69
CA ARG A 46 0.42 -8.88 -12.40
C ARG A 46 -0.95 -8.61 -11.77
N ARG A 47 -1.48 -7.40 -11.94
CA ARG A 47 -2.87 -7.10 -11.54
C ARG A 47 -3.88 -7.97 -12.28
N ARG A 48 -3.73 -8.11 -13.61
CA ARG A 48 -4.59 -9.02 -14.39
C ARG A 48 -4.45 -10.47 -13.95
N TYR A 49 -3.25 -10.91 -13.61
CA TYR A 49 -3.03 -12.25 -13.07
C TYR A 49 -3.74 -12.46 -11.73
N ALA A 50 -3.59 -11.50 -10.78
CA ALA A 50 -4.30 -11.52 -9.51
C ALA A 50 -5.84 -11.52 -9.70
N GLY A 51 -6.36 -10.75 -10.64
CA GLY A 51 -7.79 -10.73 -10.99
C GLY A 51 -8.30 -12.10 -11.41
N ARG A 52 -7.58 -12.79 -12.30
CA ARG A 52 -7.96 -14.17 -12.71
C ARG A 52 -7.93 -15.17 -11.56
N LEU A 53 -6.99 -15.02 -10.62
CA LEU A 53 -6.96 -15.90 -9.44
C LEU A 53 -8.16 -15.63 -8.51
N LEU A 54 -8.67 -14.41 -8.42
CA LEU A 54 -9.86 -14.05 -7.63
C LEU A 54 -11.15 -14.67 -8.18
N GLU A 55 -11.20 -15.01 -9.46
CA GLU A 55 -12.35 -15.71 -10.09
C GLU A 55 -12.43 -17.20 -9.72
N GLY A 56 -11.34 -17.75 -9.17
CA GLY A 56 -11.24 -19.16 -8.77
C GLY A 56 -11.91 -19.47 -7.42
N ARG A 57 -12.04 -20.78 -7.15
CA ARG A 57 -12.48 -21.25 -5.82
C ARG A 57 -11.33 -21.11 -4.81
N LEU A 58 -11.46 -20.19 -3.88
CA LEU A 58 -10.45 -19.87 -2.88
C LEU A 58 -11.00 -20.12 -1.47
N THR A 59 -10.12 -20.53 -0.55
CA THR A 59 -10.43 -20.43 0.88
C THR A 59 -10.49 -18.96 1.30
N LEU A 60 -11.21 -18.65 2.38
CA LEU A 60 -11.32 -17.27 2.90
C LEU A 60 -9.94 -16.63 3.13
N GLY A 61 -9.01 -17.38 3.73
CA GLY A 61 -7.66 -16.87 3.99
C GLY A 61 -6.88 -16.56 2.71
N ARG A 62 -6.97 -17.40 1.68
CA ARG A 62 -6.34 -17.14 0.37
C ARG A 62 -6.98 -15.98 -0.35
N HIS A 63 -8.31 -15.89 -0.30
CA HIS A 63 -9.05 -14.77 -0.89
C HIS A 63 -8.58 -13.44 -0.28
N ARG A 64 -8.48 -13.36 1.05
CA ARG A 64 -7.97 -12.18 1.77
C ARG A 64 -6.54 -11.82 1.34
N ARG A 65 -5.61 -12.79 1.36
CA ARG A 65 -4.22 -12.56 0.92
C ARG A 65 -4.15 -12.07 -0.53
N LEU A 66 -4.97 -12.59 -1.40
CA LEU A 66 -5.01 -12.20 -2.81
C LEU A 66 -5.56 -10.79 -3.00
N LEU A 67 -6.58 -10.40 -2.22
CA LEU A 67 -7.08 -9.01 -2.20
C LEU A 67 -5.98 -8.05 -1.74
N VAL A 68 -5.20 -8.40 -0.71
CA VAL A 68 -4.06 -7.59 -0.24
C VAL A 68 -2.99 -7.47 -1.32
N ALA A 69 -2.61 -8.58 -1.97
CA ALA A 69 -1.61 -8.55 -3.05
C ALA A 69 -2.07 -7.71 -4.24
N ALA A 70 -3.34 -7.84 -4.66
CA ALA A 70 -3.94 -7.03 -5.71
C ALA A 70 -4.02 -5.55 -5.32
N GLY A 71 -4.35 -5.26 -4.08
CA GLY A 71 -4.39 -3.90 -3.54
C GLY A 71 -3.01 -3.24 -3.50
N ARG A 72 -1.98 -3.98 -3.06
CA ARG A 72 -0.57 -3.51 -3.09
C ARG A 72 -0.09 -3.22 -4.51
N LEU A 73 -0.45 -4.06 -5.48
CA LEU A 73 -0.15 -3.80 -6.90
C LEU A 73 -0.90 -2.57 -7.42
N SER A 74 -2.14 -2.33 -6.98
CA SER A 74 -2.91 -1.15 -7.36
C SER A 74 -2.31 0.12 -6.75
N LEU A 75 -1.90 0.08 -5.48
CA LEU A 75 -1.22 1.20 -4.85
C LEU A 75 0.14 1.51 -5.51
N LEU A 76 0.89 0.47 -5.89
CA LEU A 76 2.13 0.63 -6.66
C LEU A 76 1.85 1.27 -8.03
N ALA A 77 0.80 0.83 -8.74
CA ALA A 77 0.40 1.44 -10.01
C ALA A 77 0.02 2.92 -9.83
N ALA A 78 -0.69 3.27 -8.74
CA ALA A 78 -1.04 4.64 -8.41
C ALA A 78 0.20 5.53 -8.27
N ARG A 79 1.22 5.06 -7.54
CA ARG A 79 2.48 5.79 -7.39
C ARG A 79 3.24 5.94 -8.71
N LEU A 80 3.31 4.87 -9.51
CA LEU A 80 3.97 4.93 -10.81
C LEU A 80 3.26 5.88 -11.80
N HIS A 81 1.92 5.91 -11.81
CA HIS A 81 1.18 6.86 -12.62
C HIS A 81 1.35 8.31 -12.12
N ASP A 82 1.39 8.52 -10.81
CA ASP A 82 1.68 9.84 -10.22
C ASP A 82 3.08 10.33 -10.60
N ASP A 83 4.09 9.48 -10.47
CA ASP A 83 5.48 9.77 -10.87
C ASP A 83 5.60 10.05 -12.39
N ALA A 84 4.76 9.42 -13.21
CA ALA A 84 4.65 9.67 -14.65
C ALA A 84 3.79 10.92 -14.99
N GLY A 85 3.22 11.60 -14.00
CA GLY A 85 2.39 12.81 -14.18
C GLY A 85 0.93 12.52 -14.56
N ASP A 86 0.48 11.26 -14.54
CA ASP A 86 -0.92 10.86 -14.82
C ASP A 86 -1.72 10.76 -13.51
N ARG A 87 -2.10 11.91 -12.96
CA ARG A 87 -2.84 12.01 -11.70
C ARG A 87 -4.23 11.37 -11.76
N GLU A 88 -4.86 11.32 -12.93
CA GLU A 88 -6.18 10.69 -13.11
C GLU A 88 -6.08 9.16 -12.97
N ALA A 89 -5.15 8.55 -13.70
CA ALA A 89 -4.89 7.10 -13.57
C ALA A 89 -4.42 6.75 -12.15
N ALA A 90 -3.55 7.57 -11.56
CA ALA A 90 -3.09 7.40 -10.18
C ALA A 90 -4.27 7.39 -9.19
N GLY A 91 -5.21 8.31 -9.34
CA GLY A 91 -6.42 8.39 -8.52
C GLY A 91 -7.28 7.12 -8.62
N ALA A 92 -7.55 6.66 -9.84
CA ALA A 92 -8.35 5.45 -10.08
C ALA A 92 -7.70 4.19 -9.49
N ASP A 93 -6.36 4.08 -9.59
CA ASP A 93 -5.61 2.95 -9.03
C ASP A 93 -5.55 3.02 -7.50
N ARG A 94 -5.39 4.20 -6.92
CA ARG A 94 -5.47 4.42 -5.47
C ARG A 94 -6.84 4.03 -4.91
N ASP A 95 -7.94 4.46 -5.58
CA ASP A 95 -9.31 4.10 -5.18
C ASP A 95 -9.53 2.58 -5.23
N THR A 96 -8.95 1.92 -6.23
CA THR A 96 -8.98 0.46 -6.33
C THR A 96 -8.23 -0.18 -5.16
N ALA A 97 -7.04 0.32 -4.81
CA ALA A 97 -6.26 -0.17 -3.69
C ALA A 97 -7.03 -0.04 -2.36
N PHE A 98 -7.65 1.12 -2.11
CA PHE A 98 -8.45 1.36 -0.91
C PHE A 98 -9.64 0.40 -0.81
N ARG A 99 -10.40 0.20 -1.90
CA ARG A 99 -11.53 -0.74 -1.90
C ARG A 99 -11.10 -2.17 -1.63
N LEU A 100 -9.97 -2.62 -2.20
CA LEU A 100 -9.42 -3.96 -1.96
C LEU A 100 -8.93 -4.11 -0.51
N ALA A 101 -8.35 -3.06 0.06
CA ALA A 101 -7.95 -3.02 1.46
C ALA A 101 -9.15 -3.19 2.40
N CYS A 102 -10.25 -2.45 2.15
CA CYS A 102 -11.48 -2.58 2.92
C CYS A 102 -12.08 -4.00 2.81
N GLN A 103 -12.11 -4.60 1.62
CA GLN A 103 -12.59 -5.98 1.44
C GLN A 103 -11.71 -7.02 2.14
N ALA A 104 -10.41 -6.75 2.22
CA ALA A 104 -9.46 -7.61 2.90
C ALA A 104 -9.39 -7.37 4.41
N ASP A 105 -10.03 -6.33 4.93
CA ASP A 105 -9.86 -5.85 6.31
C ASP A 105 -8.36 -5.65 6.64
N ASP A 106 -7.65 -4.95 5.72
CA ASP A 106 -6.22 -4.62 5.84
C ASP A 106 -6.06 -3.12 6.10
N GLY A 107 -5.93 -2.76 7.38
CA GLY A 107 -5.81 -1.38 7.83
C GLY A 107 -4.52 -0.70 7.35
N GLU A 108 -3.41 -1.44 7.21
CA GLU A 108 -2.16 -0.86 6.70
C GLU A 108 -2.28 -0.43 5.24
N LEU A 109 -2.83 -1.29 4.39
CA LEU A 109 -3.03 -0.96 2.99
C LEU A 109 -4.05 0.17 2.79
N ALA A 110 -5.13 0.20 3.60
CA ALA A 110 -6.10 1.29 3.58
C ALA A 110 -5.44 2.63 3.98
N ALA A 111 -4.66 2.61 5.05
CA ALA A 111 -3.91 3.77 5.52
C ALA A 111 -2.90 4.29 4.49
N LEU A 112 -2.16 3.41 3.80
CA LEU A 112 -1.24 3.77 2.71
C LEU A 112 -1.96 4.38 1.51
N ALA A 113 -3.19 3.97 1.21
CA ALA A 113 -3.98 4.57 0.15
C ALA A 113 -4.48 5.99 0.53
N ILE A 114 -4.71 6.26 1.83
CA ILE A 114 -5.03 7.60 2.34
C ILE A 114 -3.76 8.46 2.40
N GLU A 115 -2.61 7.89 2.79
CA GLU A 115 -1.32 8.59 2.81
C GLU A 115 -1.01 9.21 1.45
N LEU A 116 -1.26 8.50 0.35
CA LEU A 116 -1.05 9.04 -0.99
C LEU A 116 -1.92 10.29 -1.27
N LEU A 117 -3.16 10.33 -0.76
CA LEU A 117 -3.99 11.55 -0.84
C LEU A 117 -3.43 12.68 0.01
N ALA A 118 -2.94 12.38 1.22
CA ALA A 118 -2.33 13.38 2.09
C ALA A 118 -1.08 13.98 1.44
N ALA A 119 -0.24 13.13 0.83
CA ALA A 119 0.93 13.56 0.08
C ALA A 119 0.57 14.47 -1.10
N TRP A 120 -0.48 14.15 -1.85
CA TRP A 120 -0.98 15.00 -2.92
C TRP A 120 -1.48 16.34 -2.42
N ALA A 121 -2.27 16.35 -1.34
CA ALA A 121 -2.76 17.59 -0.75
C ALA A 121 -1.62 18.48 -0.24
N LEU A 122 -0.53 17.89 0.29
CA LEU A 122 0.70 18.62 0.67
C LEU A 122 1.37 19.27 -0.55
N VAL A 123 1.50 18.55 -1.66
CA VAL A 123 2.10 19.07 -2.91
C VAL A 123 1.25 20.19 -3.49
N ASP A 124 -0.07 20.06 -3.42
CA ASP A 124 -1.03 21.05 -3.94
C ASP A 124 -1.22 22.25 -2.99
N GLY A 125 -0.55 22.26 -1.82
CA GLY A 125 -0.62 23.37 -0.82
C GLY A 125 -1.90 23.36 0.03
N HIS A 126 -2.70 22.31 -0.01
CA HIS A 126 -3.93 22.17 0.76
C HIS A 126 -3.63 21.58 2.16
N PHE A 127 -2.89 22.32 2.99
CA PHE A 127 -2.31 21.81 4.24
C PHE A 127 -3.34 21.38 5.29
N ASP A 128 -4.47 22.09 5.45
CA ASP A 128 -5.55 21.68 6.36
C ASP A 128 -6.19 20.34 5.93
N HIS A 129 -6.36 20.15 4.61
CA HIS A 129 -6.87 18.93 4.06
C HIS A 129 -5.87 17.77 4.23
N ALA A 130 -4.59 18.02 3.95
CA ALA A 130 -3.51 17.08 4.18
C ALA A 130 -3.45 16.62 5.65
N LEU A 131 -3.58 17.56 6.59
CA LEU A 131 -3.63 17.28 8.03
C LEU A 131 -4.81 16.37 8.39
N THR A 132 -6.00 16.66 7.85
CA THR A 132 -7.20 15.86 8.06
C THR A 132 -7.02 14.43 7.52
N LEU A 133 -6.48 14.28 6.31
CA LEU A 133 -6.21 13.00 5.69
C LEU A 133 -5.16 12.20 6.49
N ALA A 134 -4.07 12.84 6.89
CA ALA A 134 -3.01 12.18 7.66
C ALA A 134 -3.56 11.61 8.98
N ARG A 135 -4.37 12.35 9.71
CA ARG A 135 -5.01 11.89 10.96
C ARG A 135 -6.01 10.76 10.71
N SER A 136 -6.87 10.89 9.70
CA SER A 136 -7.81 9.82 9.33
C SER A 136 -7.10 8.53 8.92
N GLY A 137 -5.95 8.63 8.24
CA GLY A 137 -5.13 7.47 7.89
C GLY A 137 -4.48 6.83 9.12
N GLN A 138 -4.04 7.62 10.11
CA GLN A 138 -3.47 7.12 11.36
C GLN A 138 -4.47 6.28 12.17
N ASP A 139 -5.78 6.63 12.14
CA ASP A 139 -6.84 5.86 12.81
C ASP A 139 -6.99 4.44 12.22
N LEU A 140 -6.59 4.23 10.98
CA LEU A 140 -6.63 2.93 10.29
C LEU A 140 -5.31 2.17 10.38
N ALA A 141 -4.20 2.88 10.53
CA ALA A 141 -2.86 2.30 10.48
C ALA A 141 -2.56 1.44 11.71
N PRO A 142 -2.03 0.21 11.56
CA PRO A 142 -1.51 -0.54 12.68
C PRO A 142 -0.39 0.25 13.40
N PRO A 143 -0.30 0.20 14.75
CA PRO A 143 0.61 1.06 15.52
C PRO A 143 2.10 0.99 15.15
N ALA A 144 2.58 -0.18 14.71
CA ALA A 144 3.97 -0.38 14.30
C ALA A 144 4.03 -0.74 12.81
N SER A 145 3.53 0.15 11.95
CA SER A 145 3.45 -0.03 10.50
C SER A 145 4.17 1.07 9.73
N THR A 146 4.51 0.79 8.48
CA THR A 146 5.07 1.78 7.57
C THR A 146 4.09 2.93 7.32
N ALA A 147 2.79 2.62 7.22
CA ALA A 147 1.73 3.60 7.06
C ALA A 147 1.70 4.61 8.22
N ALA A 148 1.76 4.13 9.47
CA ALA A 148 1.76 4.98 10.65
C ALA A 148 2.96 5.97 10.65
N VAL A 149 4.14 5.51 10.21
CA VAL A 149 5.33 6.37 10.09
C VAL A 149 5.12 7.46 9.03
N GLN A 150 4.64 7.08 7.83
CA GLN A 150 4.46 8.03 6.73
C GLN A 150 3.40 9.07 7.05
N LEU A 151 2.26 8.65 7.58
CA LEU A 151 1.17 9.55 7.96
C LEU A 151 1.58 10.54 9.08
N ALA A 152 2.38 10.09 10.06
CA ALA A 152 2.92 10.99 11.08
C ALA A 152 3.91 12.02 10.50
N LEU A 153 4.67 11.64 9.46
CA LEU A 153 5.53 12.59 8.73
C LEU A 153 4.71 13.59 7.91
N ASP A 154 3.61 13.16 7.29
CA ASP A 154 2.74 14.04 6.51
C ASP A 154 1.97 14.99 7.42
N GLU A 155 1.49 14.52 8.59
CA GLU A 155 0.94 15.38 9.64
C GLU A 155 1.97 16.45 10.06
N ALA A 156 3.21 16.04 10.31
CA ALA A 156 4.26 16.97 10.70
C ALA A 156 4.57 18.02 9.63
N ARG A 157 4.51 17.64 8.35
CA ARG A 157 4.70 18.57 7.22
C ARG A 157 3.54 19.56 7.14
N ALA A 158 2.30 19.07 7.20
CA ALA A 158 1.10 19.89 7.17
C ALA A 158 1.09 20.91 8.31
N LEU A 159 1.33 20.46 9.54
CA LEU A 159 1.42 21.33 10.73
C LEU A 159 2.52 22.40 10.61
N ALA A 160 3.70 22.02 10.10
CA ALA A 160 4.79 22.98 9.89
C ALA A 160 4.42 24.05 8.86
N SER A 161 3.73 23.68 7.79
CA SER A 161 3.26 24.60 6.75
C SER A 161 2.14 25.53 7.25
N LEU A 162 1.36 25.08 8.23
CA LEU A 162 0.34 25.88 8.94
C LEU A 162 0.92 26.75 10.08
N GLY A 163 2.24 26.72 10.29
CA GLY A 163 2.91 27.47 11.35
C GLY A 163 2.80 26.85 12.75
N GLN A 164 2.23 25.65 12.87
CA GLN A 164 2.05 24.91 14.13
C GLN A 164 3.31 24.11 14.48
N HIS A 165 4.42 24.81 14.75
CA HIS A 165 5.75 24.19 14.84
C HIS A 165 5.93 23.27 16.06
N ALA A 166 5.26 23.52 17.17
CA ALA A 166 5.34 22.69 18.36
C ALA A 166 4.68 21.32 18.12
N GLU A 167 3.47 21.32 17.54
CA GLU A 167 2.75 20.10 17.19
C GLU A 167 3.49 19.32 16.08
N ALA A 168 4.04 20.02 15.08
CA ALA A 168 4.88 19.42 14.05
C ALA A 168 6.10 18.68 14.61
N ALA A 169 6.72 19.22 15.66
CA ALA A 169 7.82 18.56 16.36
C ALA A 169 7.36 17.28 17.07
N GLY A 170 6.19 17.30 17.72
CA GLY A 170 5.57 16.13 18.35
C GLY A 170 5.27 15.02 17.32
N ALA A 171 4.68 15.36 16.19
CA ALA A 171 4.39 14.40 15.12
C ALA A 171 5.66 13.76 14.53
N ARG A 172 6.76 14.54 14.34
CA ARG A 172 8.07 13.99 13.94
C ARG A 172 8.64 13.02 14.97
N GLN A 173 8.51 13.34 16.26
CA GLN A 173 8.96 12.47 17.35
C GLN A 173 8.17 11.15 17.33
N LEU A 174 6.85 11.22 17.16
CA LEU A 174 6.00 10.03 17.01
C LEU A 174 6.46 9.18 15.83
N ALA A 175 6.70 9.76 14.65
CA ALA A 175 7.20 9.06 13.49
C ALA A 175 8.54 8.35 13.75
N ALA A 176 9.46 9.01 14.47
CA ALA A 176 10.75 8.43 14.82
C ALA A 176 10.61 7.23 15.78
N LEU A 177 9.76 7.35 16.80
CA LEU A 177 9.48 6.28 17.76
C LEU A 177 8.81 5.08 17.06
N THR A 178 7.80 5.33 16.23
CA THR A 178 7.10 4.29 15.45
C THR A 178 8.07 3.59 14.51
N ARG A 179 8.94 4.33 13.82
CA ARG A 179 9.98 3.77 12.94
C ARG A 179 10.95 2.86 13.70
N ALA A 180 11.32 3.19 14.94
CA ALA A 180 12.18 2.36 15.77
C ALA A 180 11.54 1.03 16.17
N MET A 181 10.21 0.94 16.16
CA MET A 181 9.44 -0.28 16.45
C MET A 181 9.22 -1.16 15.21
N LEU A 182 9.49 -0.68 14.01
CA LEU A 182 9.35 -1.49 12.80
C LEU A 182 10.30 -2.70 12.83
N PRO A 183 9.84 -3.88 12.37
CA PRO A 183 10.72 -5.04 12.22
C PRO A 183 11.90 -4.68 11.31
N ARG A 184 13.11 -4.92 11.77
CA ARG A 184 14.30 -4.76 10.92
C ARG A 184 14.22 -5.80 9.81
N VAL A 185 14.07 -5.36 8.57
CA VAL A 185 14.25 -6.25 7.42
C VAL A 185 15.71 -6.71 7.48
N ALA A 186 15.89 -8.01 7.76
CA ALA A 186 17.22 -8.61 7.72
C ALA A 186 17.79 -8.37 6.31
N ALA A 187 18.91 -7.67 6.24
CA ALA A 187 19.67 -7.53 5.00
C ALA A 187 20.17 -8.94 4.62
N SER A 188 19.57 -9.52 3.60
CA SER A 188 20.00 -10.79 2.97
C SER A 188 20.69 -10.48 1.68
#